data_fe8c770ee7a3120cbd04f6a37a206cfd
#
_entry.id   fe8c770ee7a3120cbd04f6a37a206cfd
#
_cell.length_a   1.000
_cell.length_b   1.000
_cell.length_c   1.000
_cell.angle_alpha   90.00
_cell.angle_beta   90.00
_cell.angle_gamma   90.00
#
_symmetry.space_group_name_H-M   'P 1'
#
loop_
_entity.id
_entity.type
_entity.pdbx_description
1 polymer ?
#
loop_
_entity_poly.entity_id
_entity_poly.type
_entity_poly.pdbx_seq_one_letter_code
_entity_poly.pdbx_strand_id
1 'polypeptide(L)'
;LAQVNADKVNHAVARNSKVNQMFVTTNAGDVKYYNTADLASVKFEGDKAIIAPKDGSDNDEYDASVREINFAKRVEQGENGGVENPSGVVKITEAKAWLESAYLKWVPFEGASSYNVYVDGKKIDAQLIRQYASYFRADVLGLKAGSYTVKVVPVDAAGKEMAGANTVSNLLVKNYNREGFA
;
A
#
# COMPACT_ATOMS: atom_id res chain seq x y z
N LEU A 1 -15.77 -20.35 13.54
CA LEU A 1 -16.23 -18.97 13.36
C LEU A 1 -15.37 -18.06 14.20
N ALA A 2 -14.62 -17.19 13.56
CA ALA A 2 -13.90 -16.15 14.29
C ALA A 2 -14.94 -15.25 14.97
N GLN A 3 -14.90 -15.16 16.27
CA GLN A 3 -15.76 -14.23 17.00
C GLN A 3 -15.19 -12.82 16.82
N VAL A 4 -16.02 -11.93 16.30
CA VAL A 4 -15.67 -10.51 16.24
C VAL A 4 -15.89 -9.92 17.63
N ASN A 5 -14.83 -9.40 18.22
CA ASN A 5 -14.92 -8.74 19.52
C ASN A 5 -15.31 -7.27 19.30
N ALA A 6 -16.55 -6.94 19.61
CA ALA A 6 -17.11 -5.59 19.44
C ALA A 6 -16.33 -4.53 20.23
N ASP A 7 -15.94 -4.84 21.45
CA ASP A 7 -15.20 -3.90 22.29
C ASP A 7 -13.83 -3.58 21.70
N LYS A 8 -13.17 -4.59 21.13
CA LYS A 8 -11.87 -4.42 20.46
C LYS A 8 -12.00 -3.55 19.22
N VAL A 9 -13.05 -3.75 18.43
CA VAL A 9 -13.30 -2.96 17.22
C VAL A 9 -13.61 -1.50 17.58
N ASN A 10 -14.55 -1.27 18.47
CA ASN A 10 -14.92 0.08 18.91
C ASN A 10 -13.75 0.82 19.56
N HIS A 11 -12.95 0.12 20.34
CA HIS A 11 -11.77 0.68 20.97
C HIS A 11 -10.70 1.07 19.95
N ALA A 12 -10.45 0.24 18.95
CA ALA A 12 -9.48 0.52 17.89
C ALA A 12 -9.89 1.75 17.07
N VAL A 13 -11.16 1.86 16.68
CA VAL A 13 -11.68 2.99 15.91
C VAL A 13 -11.68 4.29 16.72
N ALA A 14 -12.06 4.22 18.00
CA ALA A 14 -12.23 5.40 18.84
C ALA A 14 -10.91 5.96 19.42
N ARG A 15 -9.92 5.11 19.69
CA ARG A 15 -8.74 5.48 20.49
C ARG A 15 -7.41 5.45 19.75
N ASN A 16 -7.32 4.77 18.64
CA ASN A 16 -6.05 4.58 17.96
C ASN A 16 -5.96 5.43 16.70
N SER A 17 -5.44 6.65 16.84
CA SER A 17 -5.18 7.55 15.72
C SER A 17 -4.16 7.01 14.71
N LYS A 18 -3.45 5.95 15.06
CA LYS A 18 -2.51 5.28 14.15
C LYS A 18 -3.19 4.26 13.25
N VAL A 19 -4.41 3.85 13.58
CA VAL A 19 -5.20 2.92 12.77
C VAL A 19 -6.07 3.74 11.82
N ASN A 20 -5.83 3.63 10.53
CA ASN A 20 -6.58 4.38 9.52
C ASN A 20 -7.30 3.49 8.52
N GLN A 21 -7.19 2.18 8.63
CA GLN A 21 -7.85 1.23 7.76
C GLN A 21 -8.41 0.04 8.52
N MET A 22 -9.62 -0.36 8.15
CA MET A 22 -10.29 -1.57 8.63
C MET A 22 -10.51 -2.53 7.47
N PHE A 23 -10.24 -3.81 7.67
CA PHE A 23 -10.54 -4.85 6.69
C PHE A 23 -11.60 -5.78 7.24
N VAL A 24 -12.57 -6.10 6.41
CA VAL A 24 -13.57 -7.13 6.70
C VAL A 24 -13.32 -8.29 5.76
N THR A 25 -13.02 -9.46 6.32
CA THR A 25 -12.82 -10.69 5.55
C THR A 25 -14.04 -11.60 5.75
N THR A 26 -14.67 -11.98 4.66
CA THR A 26 -15.81 -12.92 4.68
C THR A 26 -15.35 -14.37 4.71
N ASN A 27 -16.26 -15.29 5.02
CA ASN A 27 -15.97 -16.72 4.97
C ASN A 27 -15.65 -17.23 3.56
N ALA A 28 -16.09 -16.51 2.53
CA ALA A 28 -15.75 -16.80 1.14
C ALA A 28 -14.32 -16.36 0.76
N GLY A 29 -13.64 -15.62 1.65
CA GLY A 29 -12.30 -15.10 1.40
C GLY A 29 -12.26 -13.70 0.79
N ASP A 30 -13.42 -13.08 0.57
CA ASP A 30 -13.51 -11.70 0.09
C ASP A 30 -13.05 -10.73 1.18
N VAL A 31 -12.27 -9.73 0.79
CA VAL A 31 -11.78 -8.68 1.70
C VAL A 31 -12.28 -7.34 1.23
N LYS A 32 -12.97 -6.61 2.11
CA LYS A 32 -13.37 -5.23 1.86
C LYS A 32 -12.61 -4.30 2.79
N TYR A 33 -12.13 -3.20 2.23
CA TYR A 33 -11.34 -2.20 2.93
C TYR A 33 -12.16 -0.96 3.22
N TYR A 34 -12.01 -0.44 4.43
CA TYR A 34 -12.64 0.81 4.86
C TYR A 34 -11.60 1.77 5.41
N ASN A 35 -11.70 3.03 5.04
CA ASN A 35 -10.96 4.09 5.71
C ASN A 35 -11.70 4.43 7.01
N THR A 36 -11.05 4.26 8.14
CA THR A 36 -11.67 4.51 9.44
C THR A 36 -12.13 5.95 9.63
N ALA A 37 -11.49 6.90 8.95
CA ALA A 37 -11.89 8.32 8.97
C ALA A 37 -13.26 8.56 8.33
N ASP A 38 -13.69 7.69 7.41
CA ASP A 38 -14.97 7.79 6.70
C ASP A 38 -16.11 7.04 7.40
N LEU A 39 -15.82 6.40 8.52
CA LEU A 39 -16.79 5.61 9.27
C LEU A 39 -17.37 6.41 10.45
N ALA A 40 -18.69 6.47 10.52
CA ALA A 40 -19.40 7.03 11.68
C ALA A 40 -19.44 6.03 12.83
N SER A 41 -19.72 4.77 12.54
CA SER A 41 -19.78 3.71 13.55
C SER A 41 -19.63 2.33 12.95
N VAL A 42 -19.19 1.40 13.79
CA VAL A 42 -19.26 -0.05 13.55
C VAL A 42 -20.02 -0.64 14.71
N LYS A 43 -21.16 -1.27 14.44
CA LYS A 43 -22.04 -1.85 15.46
C LYS A 43 -22.16 -3.34 15.26
N PHE A 44 -22.33 -4.05 16.37
CA PHE A 44 -22.60 -5.49 16.37
C PHE A 44 -23.97 -5.72 16.99
N GLU A 45 -24.90 -6.26 16.20
CA GLU A 45 -26.25 -6.61 16.63
C GLU A 45 -26.49 -8.10 16.36
N GLY A 46 -26.48 -8.90 17.42
CA GLY A 46 -26.55 -10.36 17.27
C GLY A 46 -25.36 -10.88 16.47
N ASP A 47 -25.64 -11.55 15.35
CA ASP A 47 -24.63 -12.10 14.45
C ASP A 47 -24.22 -11.13 13.32
N LYS A 48 -24.72 -9.90 13.35
CA LYS A 48 -24.47 -8.90 12.30
C LYS A 48 -23.45 -7.86 12.72
N ALA A 49 -22.55 -7.50 11.80
CA ALA A 49 -21.73 -6.30 11.87
C ALA A 49 -22.31 -5.25 10.92
N ILE A 50 -22.59 -4.06 11.44
CA ILE A 50 -23.16 -2.95 10.67
C ILE A 50 -22.14 -1.82 10.61
N ILE A 51 -21.72 -1.48 9.41
CA ILE A 51 -20.72 -0.44 9.16
C ILE A 51 -21.42 0.77 8.57
N ALA A 52 -21.46 1.85 9.34
CA ALA A 52 -22.14 3.09 8.98
C ALA A 52 -21.12 4.14 8.53
N PRO A 53 -21.18 4.62 7.27
CA PRO A 53 -20.34 5.70 6.80
C PRO A 53 -20.79 7.05 7.33
N LYS A 54 -19.86 8.01 7.43
CA LYS A 54 -20.14 9.38 7.89
C LYS A 54 -20.94 10.21 6.90
N ASP A 55 -20.86 9.89 5.62
CA ASP A 55 -21.51 10.64 4.56
C ASP A 55 -23.03 10.38 4.46
N GLY A 56 -23.57 9.49 5.29
CA GLY A 56 -24.98 9.14 5.30
C GLY A 56 -25.36 8.16 4.20
N SER A 57 -24.43 7.60 3.47
CA SER A 57 -24.70 6.53 2.51
C SER A 57 -25.15 5.25 3.23
N ASP A 58 -25.65 4.28 2.45
CA ASP A 58 -26.19 3.05 3.00
C ASP A 58 -25.14 2.30 3.84
N ASN A 59 -25.61 1.73 4.94
CA ASN A 59 -24.77 0.90 5.80
C ASN A 59 -24.41 -0.41 5.10
N ASP A 60 -23.18 -0.86 5.29
CA ASP A 60 -22.80 -2.21 4.92
C ASP A 60 -23.11 -3.15 6.08
N GLU A 61 -23.85 -4.22 5.80
CA GLU A 61 -24.19 -5.23 6.78
C GLU A 61 -23.49 -6.55 6.45
N TYR A 62 -22.85 -7.12 7.45
CA TYR A 62 -22.24 -8.44 7.38
C TYR A 62 -22.87 -9.31 8.47
N ASP A 63 -23.43 -10.44 8.08
CA ASP A 63 -23.98 -11.43 8.99
C ASP A 63 -22.94 -12.47 9.41
N ALA A 64 -23.34 -13.67 9.73
CA ALA A 64 -22.46 -14.77 10.10
C ALA A 64 -21.41 -15.15 9.03
N SER A 65 -21.40 -14.47 7.85
CA SER A 65 -20.41 -14.67 6.81
C SER A 65 -19.08 -13.96 7.09
N VAL A 66 -19.01 -13.10 8.10
CA VAL A 66 -17.77 -12.41 8.48
C VAL A 66 -16.85 -13.38 9.20
N ARG A 67 -15.68 -13.59 8.64
CA ARG A 67 -14.62 -14.40 9.23
C ARG A 67 -13.73 -13.60 10.16
N GLU A 68 -13.41 -12.38 9.78
CA GLU A 68 -12.42 -11.55 10.46
C GLU A 68 -12.64 -10.08 10.17
N ILE A 69 -12.45 -9.25 11.21
CA ILE A 69 -12.31 -7.80 11.06
C ILE A 69 -10.96 -7.41 11.65
N ASN A 70 -10.11 -6.84 10.83
CA ASN A 70 -8.78 -6.38 11.22
C ASN A 70 -8.61 -4.89 11.05
N PHE A 71 -7.73 -4.31 11.84
CA PHE A 71 -7.33 -2.93 11.74
C PHE A 71 -5.85 -2.84 11.41
N ALA A 72 -5.51 -1.97 10.49
CA ALA A 72 -4.12 -1.68 10.15
C ALA A 72 -3.91 -0.18 9.99
N LYS A 73 -2.69 0.25 10.26
CA LYS A 73 -2.24 1.54 9.81
C LYS A 73 -1.93 1.45 8.33
N ARG A 74 -2.79 2.02 7.50
CA ARG A 74 -2.40 2.33 6.15
C ARG A 74 -1.56 3.59 6.20
N VAL A 75 -0.36 3.51 5.68
CA VAL A 75 0.40 4.73 5.43
C VAL A 75 -0.39 5.52 4.40
N GLU A 76 -0.71 6.77 4.72
CA GLU A 76 -1.52 7.63 3.87
C GLU A 76 -1.01 7.59 2.44
N GLN A 77 -1.94 7.50 1.47
CA GLN A 77 -1.62 7.68 0.07
C GLN A 77 -0.82 8.96 -0.08
N GLY A 78 0.45 8.82 -0.38
CA GLY A 78 1.36 9.94 -0.45
C GLY A 78 2.66 9.77 0.29
N GLU A 79 2.71 8.94 1.30
CA GLU A 79 3.97 8.59 1.98
C GLU A 79 4.49 7.23 1.54
N ASN A 80 3.60 6.28 1.30
CA ASN A 80 3.92 5.02 0.62
C ASN A 80 2.97 4.86 -0.54
N GLY A 81 3.47 4.63 -1.71
CA GLY A 81 2.64 4.17 -2.81
C GLY A 81 1.91 2.90 -2.40
N GLY A 82 0.71 2.70 -2.89
CA GLY A 82 -0.03 1.48 -2.68
C GLY A 82 0.75 0.30 -3.27
N VAL A 83 1.49 -0.41 -2.45
CA VAL A 83 2.27 -1.57 -2.89
C VAL A 83 1.38 -2.79 -2.87
N GLU A 84 1.09 -3.30 -4.06
CA GLU A 84 0.41 -4.57 -4.24
C GLU A 84 1.39 -5.58 -4.83
N ASN A 85 1.37 -6.79 -4.32
CA ASN A 85 2.23 -7.87 -4.80
C ASN A 85 1.38 -9.06 -5.26
N PRO A 86 0.76 -8.97 -6.45
CA PRO A 86 0.10 -10.12 -7.05
C PRO A 86 1.08 -11.27 -7.24
N SER A 87 0.56 -12.48 -7.38
CA SER A 87 1.39 -13.64 -7.69
C SER A 87 2.05 -13.51 -9.07
N GLY A 88 3.32 -13.90 -9.16
CA GLY A 88 4.05 -13.92 -10.43
C GLY A 88 4.65 -12.58 -10.87
N VAL A 89 4.68 -11.60 -10.00
CA VAL A 89 5.35 -10.31 -10.25
C VAL A 89 6.46 -10.05 -9.25
N VAL A 90 7.32 -9.08 -9.56
CA VAL A 90 8.35 -8.61 -8.62
C VAL A 90 7.70 -8.21 -7.30
N LYS A 91 8.17 -8.77 -6.20
CA LYS A 91 7.66 -8.45 -4.87
C LYS A 91 8.34 -7.19 -4.34
N ILE A 92 7.62 -6.10 -4.37
CA ILE A 92 8.06 -4.82 -3.81
C ILE A 92 7.75 -4.82 -2.32
N THR A 93 8.76 -4.71 -1.49
CA THR A 93 8.62 -4.76 -0.03
C THR A 93 8.44 -3.39 0.58
N GLU A 94 8.94 -2.36 -0.10
CA GLU A 94 8.87 -0.99 0.38
C GLU A 94 8.88 -0.02 -0.79
N ALA A 95 8.04 1.00 -0.72
CA ALA A 95 8.03 2.11 -1.66
C ALA A 95 7.65 3.37 -0.90
N LYS A 96 8.58 4.33 -0.84
CA LYS A 96 8.38 5.58 -0.08
C LYS A 96 8.80 6.77 -0.90
N ALA A 97 8.03 7.83 -0.79
CA ALA A 97 8.37 9.14 -1.29
C ALA A 97 8.75 10.07 -0.14
N TRP A 98 9.69 10.94 -0.41
CA TRP A 98 10.22 11.90 0.53
C TRP A 98 10.29 13.29 -0.13
N LEU A 99 11.08 14.16 0.45
CA LEU A 99 11.35 15.47 -0.14
C LEU A 99 12.23 15.31 -1.39
N GLU A 100 11.69 15.66 -2.55
CA GLU A 100 12.39 15.62 -3.85
C GLU A 100 13.00 14.27 -4.21
N SER A 101 12.50 13.19 -3.61
CA SER A 101 13.03 11.85 -3.81
C SER A 101 12.01 10.76 -3.57
N ALA A 102 12.28 9.58 -4.09
CA ALA A 102 11.53 8.36 -3.81
C ALA A 102 12.46 7.17 -3.82
N TYR A 103 12.13 6.12 -3.07
CA TYR A 103 12.86 4.87 -3.16
C TYR A 103 11.91 3.66 -3.12
N LEU A 104 12.38 2.58 -3.73
CA LEU A 104 11.71 1.29 -3.71
C LEU A 104 12.72 0.23 -3.27
N LYS A 105 12.20 -0.78 -2.57
CA LYS A 105 12.91 -2.02 -2.28
C LYS A 105 12.10 -3.20 -2.78
N TRP A 106 12.76 -4.19 -3.33
CA TRP A 106 12.12 -5.43 -3.77
C TRP A 106 13.05 -6.61 -3.54
N VAL A 107 12.48 -7.80 -3.43
CA VAL A 107 13.24 -9.05 -3.30
C VAL A 107 13.61 -9.59 -4.67
N PRO A 108 14.70 -10.41 -4.78
CA PRO A 108 15.08 -11.01 -6.04
C PRO A 108 13.92 -11.76 -6.69
N PHE A 109 13.75 -11.56 -8.00
CA PHE A 109 12.75 -12.26 -8.81
C PHE A 109 13.43 -13.44 -9.50
N GLU A 110 12.78 -14.61 -9.47
CA GLU A 110 13.33 -15.84 -10.06
C GLU A 110 13.61 -15.67 -11.55
N GLY A 111 14.81 -15.98 -11.97
CA GLY A 111 15.25 -15.86 -13.35
C GLY A 111 15.76 -14.48 -13.76
N ALA A 112 15.61 -13.48 -12.91
CA ALA A 112 16.11 -12.12 -13.19
C ALA A 112 17.59 -12.00 -12.84
N SER A 113 18.35 -11.37 -13.74
CA SER A 113 19.75 -10.99 -13.52
C SER A 113 19.91 -9.52 -13.15
N SER A 114 18.98 -8.70 -13.56
CA SER A 114 18.96 -7.27 -13.31
C SER A 114 17.52 -6.74 -13.35
N TYR A 115 17.36 -5.44 -13.19
CA TYR A 115 16.06 -4.79 -13.19
C TYR A 115 16.12 -3.46 -13.91
N ASN A 116 15.03 -3.13 -14.62
CA ASN A 116 14.78 -1.81 -15.13
C ASN A 116 13.70 -1.14 -14.28
N VAL A 117 13.91 0.11 -13.90
CA VAL A 117 12.96 0.90 -13.14
C VAL A 117 12.53 2.09 -13.97
N TYR A 118 11.24 2.28 -14.11
CA TYR A 118 10.64 3.37 -14.87
C TYR A 118 9.85 4.28 -13.93
N VAL A 119 10.13 5.57 -14.00
CA VAL A 119 9.38 6.60 -13.27
C VAL A 119 8.56 7.38 -14.29
N ASP A 120 7.23 7.30 -14.18
CA ASP A 120 6.29 7.87 -15.15
C ASP A 120 6.63 7.49 -16.61
N GLY A 121 7.01 6.22 -16.81
CA GLY A 121 7.37 5.69 -18.13
C GLY A 121 8.80 5.98 -18.57
N LYS A 122 9.59 6.71 -17.80
CA LYS A 122 10.98 7.03 -18.11
C LYS A 122 11.93 6.13 -17.31
N LYS A 123 12.79 5.40 -18.02
CA LYS A 123 13.78 4.53 -17.41
C LYS A 123 14.83 5.34 -16.64
N ILE A 124 15.09 4.96 -15.40
CA ILE A 124 16.15 5.57 -14.58
C ILE A 124 17.50 4.96 -14.89
N ASP A 125 18.58 5.66 -14.50
CA ASP A 125 19.94 5.18 -14.62
C ASP A 125 20.13 3.89 -13.78
N ALA A 126 20.75 2.88 -14.37
CA ALA A 126 21.04 1.62 -13.69
C ALA A 126 21.93 1.79 -12.45
N GLN A 127 22.73 2.83 -12.38
CA GLN A 127 23.57 3.15 -11.22
C GLN A 127 22.76 3.51 -9.97
N LEU A 128 21.50 3.91 -10.14
CA LEU A 128 20.59 4.20 -9.04
C LEU A 128 20.00 2.94 -8.42
N ILE A 129 20.20 1.78 -9.04
CA ILE A 129 19.74 0.48 -8.55
C ILE A 129 20.90 -0.24 -7.89
N ARG A 130 20.75 -0.54 -6.60
CA ARG A 130 21.76 -1.23 -5.81
C ARG A 130 21.29 -2.60 -5.37
N GLN A 131 22.19 -3.56 -5.37
CA GLN A 131 21.98 -4.91 -4.88
C GLN A 131 22.54 -5.05 -3.46
N TYR A 132 21.69 -5.56 -2.57
CA TYR A 132 22.06 -5.95 -1.22
C TYR A 132 21.93 -7.46 -1.06
N ALA A 133 22.31 -8.02 0.09
CA ALA A 133 22.31 -9.47 0.29
C ALA A 133 20.94 -10.14 0.08
N SER A 134 19.85 -9.48 0.46
CA SER A 134 18.50 -10.06 0.41
C SER A 134 17.49 -9.23 -0.38
N TYR A 135 17.87 -8.08 -0.93
CA TYR A 135 16.97 -7.19 -1.64
C TYR A 135 17.71 -6.29 -2.62
N PHE A 136 16.94 -5.68 -3.51
CA PHE A 136 17.37 -4.58 -4.38
C PHE A 136 16.73 -3.29 -3.93
N ARG A 137 17.40 -2.18 -4.16
CA ARG A 137 16.89 -0.84 -3.86
C ARG A 137 17.17 0.11 -5.01
N ALA A 138 16.17 0.90 -5.38
CA ALA A 138 16.32 2.02 -6.30
C ALA A 138 16.05 3.34 -5.57
N ASP A 139 16.96 4.28 -5.70
CA ASP A 139 16.83 5.62 -5.15
C ASP A 139 16.71 6.62 -6.31
N VAL A 140 15.62 7.36 -6.37
CA VAL A 140 15.34 8.36 -7.38
C VAL A 140 15.38 9.73 -6.73
N LEU A 141 16.36 10.54 -7.13
CA LEU A 141 16.62 11.87 -6.58
C LEU A 141 16.24 12.96 -7.57
N GLY A 142 16.06 14.18 -7.07
CA GLY A 142 15.79 15.35 -7.90
C GLY A 142 14.37 15.37 -8.49
N LEU A 143 13.42 14.72 -7.87
CA LEU A 143 12.03 14.72 -8.28
C LEU A 143 11.33 16.01 -7.86
N LYS A 144 10.55 16.59 -8.76
CA LYS A 144 9.65 17.69 -8.41
C LYS A 144 8.47 17.18 -7.59
N ALA A 145 7.86 18.05 -6.82
CA ALA A 145 6.64 17.69 -6.10
C ALA A 145 5.56 17.20 -7.08
N GLY A 146 4.93 16.12 -6.73
CA GLY A 146 3.89 15.51 -7.55
C GLY A 146 3.70 14.05 -7.24
N SER A 147 2.74 13.44 -7.91
CA SER A 147 2.44 12.02 -7.81
C SER A 147 3.13 11.27 -8.95
N TYR A 148 3.83 10.20 -8.59
CA TYR A 148 4.60 9.40 -9.54
C TYR A 148 4.12 7.95 -9.56
N THR A 149 4.26 7.33 -10.74
CA THR A 149 4.08 5.90 -10.94
C THR A 149 5.43 5.28 -11.24
N VAL A 150 5.82 4.27 -10.45
CA VAL A 150 7.11 3.60 -10.60
C VAL A 150 6.89 2.13 -10.94
N LYS A 151 7.52 1.66 -12.02
CA LYS A 151 7.43 0.28 -12.48
C LYS A 151 8.80 -0.38 -12.36
N VAL A 152 8.85 -1.55 -11.73
CA VAL A 152 10.04 -2.40 -11.64
C VAL A 152 9.86 -3.58 -12.60
N VAL A 153 10.78 -3.72 -13.55
CA VAL A 153 10.73 -4.78 -14.57
C VAL A 153 11.92 -5.71 -14.39
N PRO A 154 11.71 -7.02 -14.21
CA PRO A 154 12.81 -7.97 -14.16
C PRO A 154 13.44 -8.16 -15.55
N VAL A 155 14.76 -8.34 -15.57
CA VAL A 155 15.54 -8.50 -16.80
C VAL A 155 16.34 -9.80 -16.71
N ASP A 156 16.31 -10.62 -17.75
CA ASP A 156 17.03 -11.89 -17.78
C ASP A 156 18.55 -11.72 -18.06
N ALA A 157 19.28 -12.83 -18.04
CA ALA A 157 20.73 -12.82 -18.29
C ALA A 157 21.13 -12.35 -19.70
N ALA A 158 20.20 -12.38 -20.65
CA ALA A 158 20.41 -11.89 -22.02
C ALA A 158 20.14 -10.38 -22.16
N GLY A 159 19.73 -9.72 -21.07
CA GLY A 159 19.38 -8.29 -21.08
C GLY A 159 17.96 -8.00 -21.56
N LYS A 160 17.12 -9.01 -21.68
CA LYS A 160 15.75 -8.89 -22.13
C LYS A 160 14.79 -8.75 -20.95
N GLU A 161 13.84 -7.81 -21.06
CA GLU A 161 12.78 -7.66 -20.07
C GLU A 161 11.89 -8.89 -20.02
N MET A 162 11.64 -9.39 -18.80
CA MET A 162 10.81 -10.57 -18.53
C MET A 162 9.39 -10.16 -18.16
N ALA A 163 8.45 -11.08 -18.30
CA ALA A 163 7.16 -10.97 -17.64
C ALA A 163 7.34 -10.93 -16.11
N GLY A 164 6.51 -10.19 -15.42
CA GLY A 164 6.57 -10.09 -13.96
C GLY A 164 6.84 -8.67 -13.44
N ALA A 165 6.70 -7.66 -14.30
CA ALA A 165 6.78 -6.27 -13.87
C ALA A 165 5.74 -5.95 -12.79
N ASN A 166 6.11 -5.13 -11.80
CA ASN A 166 5.18 -4.62 -10.81
C ASN A 166 5.25 -3.09 -10.77
N THR A 167 4.10 -2.47 -10.55
CA THR A 167 3.94 -1.02 -10.59
C THR A 167 3.42 -0.51 -9.25
N VAL A 168 4.03 0.57 -8.75
CA VAL A 168 3.56 1.32 -7.60
C VAL A 168 3.07 2.66 -8.08
N SER A 169 1.80 2.97 -7.83
CA SER A 169 1.17 4.23 -8.21
C SER A 169 1.07 5.16 -7.00
N ASN A 170 0.86 6.44 -7.29
CA ASN A 170 0.58 7.46 -6.27
C ASN A 170 1.69 7.64 -5.22
N LEU A 171 2.95 7.52 -5.64
CA LEU A 171 4.08 7.97 -4.84
C LEU A 171 4.09 9.50 -4.82
N LEU A 172 3.76 10.11 -3.68
CA LEU A 172 3.66 11.54 -3.54
C LEU A 172 4.97 12.14 -3.05
N VAL A 173 5.69 12.80 -3.96
CA VAL A 173 6.91 13.54 -3.67
C VAL A 173 6.55 14.95 -3.24
N LYS A 174 7.13 15.41 -2.14
CA LYS A 174 6.89 16.73 -1.58
C LYS A 174 8.07 17.66 -1.89
N ASN A 175 7.81 18.95 -1.97
CA ASN A 175 8.86 19.96 -2.05
C ASN A 175 9.42 20.25 -0.67
N TYR A 176 10.70 20.59 -0.64
CA TYR A 176 11.28 21.22 0.52
C TYR A 176 10.67 22.62 0.64
N ASN A 177 9.78 22.79 1.60
CA ASN A 177 9.12 24.08 1.82
C ASN A 177 10.01 24.99 2.67
N ARG A 178 10.67 25.93 2.02
CA ARG A 178 11.50 26.93 2.71
C ARG A 178 10.65 27.99 3.42
N GLU A 179 9.38 28.13 3.05
CA GLU A 179 8.48 29.12 3.65
C GLU A 179 8.12 28.81 5.11
N GLY A 180 8.23 27.56 5.53
CA GLY A 180 8.02 27.13 6.91
C GLY A 180 9.16 27.51 7.88
N PHE A 181 10.23 28.11 7.41
CA PHE A 181 11.38 28.52 8.21
C PHE A 181 11.60 30.04 8.24
N ALA A 182 10.62 30.76 7.79
CA ALA A 182 10.66 32.21 7.88
C ALA A 182 10.31 32.71 9.29
#